data_2346f648e7ebdffd81949e7d2de7358d
#
_entry.id   2346f648e7ebdffd81949e7d2de7358d
#
_cell.length_a   1.000
_cell.length_b   1.000
_cell.length_c   1.000
_cell.angle_alpha   90.00
_cell.angle_beta   90.00
_cell.angle_gamma   90.00
#
_symmetry.space_group_name_H-M   'P 1'
#
loop_
_entity.id
_entity.type
_entity.pdbx_description
1 polymer ?
#
loop_
_entity_poly.entity_id
_entity_poly.type
_entity_poly.pdbx_seq_one_letter_code
_entity_poly.pdbx_strand_id
1 'polypeptide(L)'
;MPGMPAHPGALYTAEQVRDLDRRAIDEFGIPGYQLMTRAGHATLDALRALWPAAKSIAVLCGPGNNGGDGYVVARVARAQGLRTEVFCLDDPRQLSGDARQAHADFVAAGGHCRLWRGEPLDVDVIVDALFGTGLTREISGEAAELLRAANVAQRPIVAVDIPSGLHADSGAVLGVAARAALTVTFIGRKLGFYLGEGPEHVG
;
A
#
# COMPACT_ATOMS: atom_id res chain seq x y z
N MET A 1 -5.51 2.15 31.72
CA MET A 1 -6.05 3.38 31.11
C MET A 1 -6.50 3.01 29.73
N PRO A 2 -7.76 3.15 29.33
CA PRO A 2 -8.15 2.93 27.94
C PRO A 2 -7.40 3.96 27.09
N GLY A 3 -6.76 3.47 26.00
CA GLY A 3 -5.97 4.30 25.09
C GLY A 3 -6.81 5.47 24.60
N MET A 4 -6.23 6.66 24.63
CA MET A 4 -6.86 7.86 24.06
C MET A 4 -7.18 7.57 22.59
N PRO A 5 -8.42 7.82 22.13
CA PRO A 5 -8.73 7.74 20.72
C PRO A 5 -7.79 8.70 19.97
N ALA A 6 -7.22 8.25 18.87
CA ALA A 6 -6.45 9.13 18.00
C ALA A 6 -7.29 10.37 17.71
N HIS A 7 -6.77 11.57 18.01
CA HIS A 7 -7.47 12.81 17.72
C HIS A 7 -7.72 12.88 16.21
N PRO A 8 -8.95 13.09 15.74
CA PRO A 8 -9.29 13.06 14.32
C PRO A 8 -8.53 14.09 13.45
N GLY A 9 -7.72 14.95 14.07
CA GLY A 9 -6.87 15.93 13.42
C GLY A 9 -5.36 15.76 13.69
N ALA A 10 -4.92 14.72 14.42
CA ALA A 10 -3.52 14.53 14.72
C ALA A 10 -2.74 14.07 13.47
N LEU A 11 -1.57 14.66 13.27
CA LEU A 11 -0.61 14.28 12.24
C LEU A 11 0.61 13.63 12.89
N TYR A 12 1.18 12.67 12.22
CA TYR A 12 2.26 11.85 12.76
C TYR A 12 3.47 11.82 11.83
N THR A 13 4.66 11.73 12.41
CA THR A 13 5.86 11.36 11.67
C THR A 13 5.87 9.86 11.37
N ALA A 14 6.70 9.45 10.41
CA ALA A 14 6.92 8.04 10.11
C ALA A 14 7.42 7.25 11.35
N GLU A 15 8.25 7.88 12.18
CA GLU A 15 8.75 7.29 13.43
C GLU A 15 7.62 7.06 14.44
N GLN A 16 6.76 8.07 14.64
CA GLN A 16 5.61 7.95 15.55
C GLN A 16 4.62 6.87 15.11
N VAL A 17 4.37 6.76 13.80
CA VAL A 17 3.51 5.69 13.26
C VAL A 17 4.12 4.31 13.55
N ARG A 18 5.44 4.13 13.29
CA ARG A 18 6.12 2.87 13.59
C ARG A 18 6.13 2.53 15.08
N ASP A 19 6.27 3.55 15.95
CA ASP A 19 6.21 3.35 17.39
C ASP A 19 4.81 2.90 17.85
N LEU A 20 3.76 3.50 17.31
CA LEU A 20 2.38 3.11 17.62
C LEU A 20 2.07 1.69 17.13
N ASP A 21 2.55 1.33 15.95
CA ASP A 21 2.41 -0.04 15.41
C ASP A 21 3.12 -1.06 16.30
N ARG A 22 4.39 -0.79 16.66
CA ARG A 22 5.15 -1.63 17.57
C ARG A 22 4.44 -1.78 18.93
N ARG A 23 3.91 -0.70 19.49
CA ARG A 23 3.18 -0.74 20.75
C ARG A 23 1.89 -1.55 20.64
N ALA A 24 1.19 -1.47 19.52
CA ALA A 24 0.01 -2.31 19.28
C ALA A 24 0.37 -3.80 19.33
N ILE A 25 1.54 -4.18 18.83
CA ILE A 25 2.03 -5.55 18.84
C ILE A 25 2.54 -5.95 20.22
N ASP A 26 3.46 -5.16 20.81
CA ASP A 26 4.22 -5.54 21.99
C ASP A 26 3.43 -5.35 23.30
N GLU A 27 2.68 -4.24 23.42
CA GLU A 27 1.95 -3.89 24.65
C GLU A 27 0.49 -4.40 24.62
N PHE A 28 -0.17 -4.41 23.47
CA PHE A 28 -1.56 -4.83 23.35
C PHE A 28 -1.73 -6.24 22.77
N GLY A 29 -0.63 -6.90 22.41
CA GLY A 29 -0.62 -8.29 21.94
C GLY A 29 -1.37 -8.52 20.64
N ILE A 30 -1.51 -7.49 19.80
CA ILE A 30 -2.17 -7.62 18.49
C ILE A 30 -1.12 -8.15 17.48
N PRO A 31 -1.28 -9.37 16.94
CA PRO A 31 -0.32 -9.87 15.97
C PRO A 31 -0.17 -8.95 14.76
N GLY A 32 1.06 -8.68 14.31
CA GLY A 32 1.35 -7.81 13.16
C GLY A 32 0.60 -8.26 11.90
N TYR A 33 0.55 -9.57 11.65
CA TYR A 33 -0.25 -10.13 10.55
C TYR A 33 -1.75 -9.83 10.66
N GLN A 34 -2.29 -9.70 11.86
CA GLN A 34 -3.69 -9.27 12.04
C GLN A 34 -3.88 -7.79 11.68
N LEU A 35 -2.92 -6.92 12.04
CA LEU A 35 -2.94 -5.51 11.64
C LEU A 35 -2.86 -5.38 10.11
N MET A 36 -1.92 -6.10 9.49
CA MET A 36 -1.78 -6.19 8.03
C MET A 36 -3.09 -6.69 7.35
N THR A 37 -3.73 -7.70 7.91
CA THR A 37 -5.00 -8.20 7.40
C THR A 37 -6.10 -7.14 7.46
N ARG A 38 -6.20 -6.40 8.57
CA ARG A 38 -7.16 -5.29 8.71
C ARG A 38 -6.88 -4.17 7.71
N ALA A 39 -5.61 -3.82 7.49
CA ALA A 39 -5.18 -2.81 6.53
C ALA A 39 -5.60 -3.18 5.10
N GLY A 40 -5.34 -4.41 4.67
CA GLY A 40 -5.75 -4.90 3.36
C GLY A 40 -7.27 -4.90 3.14
N HIS A 41 -8.04 -5.34 4.15
CA HIS A 41 -9.51 -5.27 4.09
C HIS A 41 -10.00 -3.83 3.98
N ALA A 42 -9.52 -2.92 4.85
CA ALA A 42 -9.92 -1.52 4.83
C ALA A 42 -9.61 -0.84 3.49
N THR A 43 -8.46 -1.20 2.88
CA THR A 43 -8.09 -0.69 1.55
C THR A 43 -9.07 -1.16 0.48
N LEU A 44 -9.42 -2.45 0.46
CA LEU A 44 -10.38 -2.96 -0.53
C LEU A 44 -11.79 -2.40 -0.30
N ASP A 45 -12.23 -2.26 0.95
CA ASP A 45 -13.53 -1.69 1.28
C ASP A 45 -13.64 -0.24 0.80
N ALA A 46 -12.59 0.57 1.03
CA ALA A 46 -12.52 1.96 0.55
C ALA A 46 -12.51 2.04 -0.99
N LEU A 47 -11.75 1.16 -1.65
CA LEU A 47 -11.73 1.02 -3.11
C LEU A 47 -13.15 0.72 -3.64
N ARG A 48 -13.80 -0.28 -3.06
CA ARG A 48 -15.15 -0.70 -3.48
C ARG A 48 -16.20 0.36 -3.25
N ALA A 49 -16.05 1.17 -2.20
CA ALA A 49 -16.95 2.28 -1.90
C ALA A 49 -16.87 3.39 -2.97
N LEU A 50 -15.67 3.71 -3.47
CA LEU A 50 -15.47 4.78 -4.46
C LEU A 50 -15.63 4.26 -5.91
N TRP A 51 -15.25 3.02 -6.19
CA TRP A 51 -15.36 2.40 -7.52
C TRP A 51 -16.16 1.10 -7.47
N PRO A 52 -17.47 1.16 -7.15
CA PRO A 52 -18.31 -0.04 -6.98
C PRO A 52 -18.48 -0.84 -8.28
N ALA A 53 -18.29 -0.19 -9.43
CA ALA A 53 -18.38 -0.83 -10.74
C ALA A 53 -17.06 -1.49 -11.20
N ALA A 54 -15.96 -1.32 -10.47
CA ALA A 54 -14.68 -1.92 -10.82
C ALA A 54 -14.78 -3.46 -10.81
N LYS A 55 -14.29 -4.06 -11.87
CA LYS A 55 -14.25 -5.52 -12.07
C LYS A 55 -12.83 -6.07 -12.07
N SER A 56 -11.85 -5.21 -12.19
CA SER A 56 -10.44 -5.58 -12.29
C SER A 56 -9.54 -4.62 -11.53
N ILE A 57 -8.49 -5.18 -10.90
CA ILE A 57 -7.44 -4.41 -10.23
C ILE A 57 -6.06 -4.95 -10.59
N ALA A 58 -5.08 -4.04 -10.64
CA ALA A 58 -3.67 -4.38 -10.59
C ALA A 58 -3.12 -4.00 -9.21
N VAL A 59 -2.44 -4.90 -8.54
CA VAL A 59 -1.81 -4.64 -7.24
C VAL A 59 -0.30 -4.66 -7.43
N LEU A 60 0.35 -3.54 -7.11
CA LEU A 60 1.79 -3.37 -7.21
C LEU A 60 2.41 -3.62 -5.84
N CYS A 61 3.08 -4.75 -5.65
CA CYS A 61 3.61 -5.18 -4.36
C CYS A 61 5.12 -4.96 -4.26
N GLY A 62 5.54 -4.22 -3.23
CA GLY A 62 6.94 -4.05 -2.87
C GLY A 62 7.47 -5.18 -1.98
N PRO A 63 8.78 -5.14 -1.63
CA PRO A 63 9.44 -6.18 -0.85
C PRO A 63 9.20 -6.12 0.66
N GLY A 64 8.50 -5.09 1.16
CA GLY A 64 8.26 -4.86 2.60
C GLY A 64 6.82 -5.13 3.03
N ASN A 65 6.50 -4.67 4.25
CA ASN A 65 5.16 -4.85 4.83
C ASN A 65 4.05 -4.18 4.01
N ASN A 66 4.33 -3.05 3.35
CA ASN A 66 3.37 -2.43 2.44
C ASN A 66 2.99 -3.37 1.29
N GLY A 67 3.97 -4.10 0.72
CA GLY A 67 3.69 -5.19 -0.23
C GLY A 67 2.88 -6.32 0.39
N GLY A 68 3.09 -6.61 1.68
CA GLY A 68 2.29 -7.55 2.45
C GLY A 68 0.81 -7.16 2.50
N ASP A 69 0.52 -5.89 2.80
CA ASP A 69 -0.84 -5.33 2.73
C ASP A 69 -1.43 -5.51 1.32
N GLY A 70 -0.62 -5.26 0.28
CA GLY A 70 -0.99 -5.48 -1.12
C GLY A 70 -1.38 -6.93 -1.42
N TYR A 71 -0.65 -7.92 -0.92
CA TYR A 71 -1.03 -9.33 -1.07
C TYR A 71 -2.33 -9.67 -0.36
N VAL A 72 -2.60 -9.07 0.79
CA VAL A 72 -3.90 -9.21 1.47
C VAL A 72 -5.02 -8.61 0.61
N VAL A 73 -4.84 -7.38 0.09
CA VAL A 73 -5.80 -6.74 -0.83
C VAL A 73 -6.09 -7.67 -2.01
N ALA A 74 -5.04 -8.20 -2.66
CA ALA A 74 -5.17 -9.07 -3.82
C ALA A 74 -5.94 -10.37 -3.49
N ARG A 75 -5.65 -11.00 -2.35
CA ARG A 75 -6.33 -12.20 -1.89
C ARG A 75 -7.82 -11.96 -1.66
N VAL A 76 -8.15 -10.88 -0.95
CA VAL A 76 -9.54 -10.55 -0.61
C VAL A 76 -10.32 -10.12 -1.85
N ALA A 77 -9.72 -9.33 -2.75
CA ALA A 77 -10.32 -8.92 -4.02
C ALA A 77 -10.69 -10.13 -4.90
N ARG A 78 -9.78 -11.10 -5.01
CA ARG A 78 -10.06 -12.37 -5.73
C ARG A 78 -11.19 -13.14 -5.11
N ALA A 79 -11.23 -13.24 -3.79
CA ALA A 79 -12.32 -13.92 -3.07
C ALA A 79 -13.69 -13.23 -3.31
N GLN A 80 -13.69 -11.93 -3.59
CA GLN A 80 -14.87 -11.14 -3.96
C GLN A 80 -15.14 -11.13 -5.48
N GLY A 81 -14.42 -11.92 -6.28
CA GLY A 81 -14.64 -12.09 -7.70
C GLY A 81 -14.04 -11.01 -8.61
N LEU A 82 -13.14 -10.15 -8.13
CA LEU A 82 -12.42 -9.22 -8.99
C LEU A 82 -11.32 -9.95 -9.78
N ARG A 83 -11.18 -9.62 -11.07
CA ARG A 83 -9.98 -9.98 -11.83
C ARG A 83 -8.80 -9.20 -11.21
N THR A 84 -7.82 -9.93 -10.71
CA THR A 84 -6.71 -9.35 -9.96
C THR A 84 -5.39 -9.77 -10.60
N GLU A 85 -4.62 -8.79 -11.05
CA GLU A 85 -3.25 -8.95 -11.49
C GLU A 85 -2.31 -8.43 -10.39
N VAL A 86 -1.26 -9.19 -10.08
CA VAL A 86 -0.31 -8.80 -9.03
C VAL A 86 1.09 -8.75 -9.61
N PHE A 87 1.70 -7.58 -9.49
CA PHE A 87 3.08 -7.33 -9.90
C PHE A 87 3.96 -7.15 -8.67
N CYS A 88 5.03 -7.91 -8.57
CA CYS A 88 6.04 -7.77 -7.53
C CYS A 88 7.32 -7.14 -8.11
N LEU A 89 8.03 -6.35 -7.32
CA LEU A 89 9.31 -5.76 -7.71
C LEU A 89 10.45 -6.77 -7.64
N ASP A 90 10.45 -7.59 -6.59
CA ASP A 90 11.50 -8.55 -6.29
C ASP A 90 10.94 -9.98 -6.24
N ASP A 91 11.83 -10.96 -6.18
CA ASP A 91 11.45 -12.35 -5.99
C ASP A 91 10.73 -12.53 -4.64
N PRO A 92 9.45 -12.94 -4.62
CA PRO A 92 8.68 -13.07 -3.38
C PRO A 92 9.28 -14.07 -2.38
N ARG A 93 10.19 -14.94 -2.82
CA ARG A 93 10.91 -15.87 -1.92
C ARG A 93 11.84 -15.14 -0.95
N GLN A 94 12.18 -13.87 -1.21
CA GLN A 94 12.98 -13.03 -0.33
C GLN A 94 12.15 -12.32 0.75
N LEU A 95 10.83 -12.37 0.67
CA LEU A 95 9.93 -11.80 1.68
C LEU A 95 10.17 -12.46 3.05
N SER A 96 9.98 -11.67 4.11
CA SER A 96 10.12 -12.12 5.50
C SER A 96 8.93 -11.70 6.35
N GLY A 97 8.82 -12.22 7.56
CA GLY A 97 7.79 -11.84 8.52
C GLY A 97 6.37 -11.94 7.98
N ASP A 98 5.56 -10.95 8.30
CA ASP A 98 4.13 -10.90 7.96
C ASP A 98 3.90 -10.77 6.44
N ALA A 99 4.77 -10.07 5.72
CA ALA A 99 4.70 -9.96 4.27
C ALA A 99 4.86 -11.32 3.57
N ARG A 100 5.76 -12.18 4.08
CA ARG A 100 5.91 -13.56 3.58
C ARG A 100 4.66 -14.38 3.84
N GLN A 101 4.06 -14.23 5.02
CA GLN A 101 2.81 -14.93 5.36
C GLN A 101 1.69 -14.48 4.43
N ALA A 102 1.53 -13.16 4.21
CA ALA A 102 0.51 -12.61 3.33
C ALA A 102 0.64 -13.12 1.87
N HIS A 103 1.87 -13.18 1.37
CA HIS A 103 2.15 -13.78 0.05
C HIS A 103 1.81 -15.27 0.01
N ALA A 104 2.21 -16.03 1.04
CA ALA A 104 1.91 -17.47 1.11
C ALA A 104 0.40 -17.74 1.11
N ASP A 105 -0.36 -16.97 1.87
CA ASP A 105 -1.83 -17.08 1.92
C ASP A 105 -2.48 -16.66 0.61
N PHE A 106 -1.92 -15.64 -0.09
CA PHE A 106 -2.37 -15.25 -1.42
C PHE A 106 -2.17 -16.38 -2.43
N VAL A 107 -1.00 -17.02 -2.44
CA VAL A 107 -0.69 -18.17 -3.31
C VAL A 107 -1.57 -19.37 -2.97
N ALA A 108 -1.75 -19.70 -1.68
CA ALA A 108 -2.63 -20.77 -1.24
C ALA A 108 -4.08 -20.58 -1.68
N ALA A 109 -4.53 -19.32 -1.80
CA ALA A 109 -5.83 -18.96 -2.38
C ALA A 109 -5.87 -18.97 -3.93
N GLY A 110 -4.86 -19.54 -4.58
CA GLY A 110 -4.75 -19.63 -6.04
C GLY A 110 -4.32 -18.34 -6.72
N GLY A 111 -3.72 -17.41 -5.97
CA GLY A 111 -3.14 -16.19 -6.50
C GLY A 111 -1.76 -16.42 -7.12
N HIS A 112 -1.42 -15.58 -8.09
CA HIS A 112 -0.10 -15.56 -8.73
C HIS A 112 0.39 -14.13 -8.82
N CYS A 113 1.67 -13.90 -8.51
CA CYS A 113 2.34 -12.64 -8.79
C CYS A 113 3.47 -12.85 -9.80
N ARG A 114 3.79 -11.81 -10.52
CA ARG A 114 4.87 -11.82 -11.52
C ARG A 114 5.62 -10.51 -11.53
N LEU A 115 6.83 -10.51 -12.00
CA LEU A 115 7.58 -9.29 -12.27
C LEU A 115 6.90 -8.54 -13.43
N TRP A 116 6.77 -7.23 -13.29
CA TRP A 116 6.30 -6.39 -14.39
C TRP A 116 7.40 -6.27 -15.46
N ARG A 117 7.03 -6.28 -16.74
CA ARG A 117 7.97 -6.29 -17.87
C ARG A 117 7.66 -5.18 -18.89
N GLY A 118 6.98 -4.11 -18.45
CA GLY A 118 6.64 -2.99 -19.32
C GLY A 118 5.28 -3.09 -20.00
N GLU A 119 4.48 -4.13 -19.70
CA GLU A 119 3.14 -4.26 -20.23
C GLU A 119 2.18 -3.19 -19.69
N PRO A 120 1.16 -2.79 -20.47
CA PRO A 120 0.13 -1.87 -19.99
C PRO A 120 -0.63 -2.41 -18.78
N LEU A 121 -0.98 -1.52 -17.85
CA LEU A 121 -1.84 -1.83 -16.71
C LEU A 121 -3.33 -1.65 -17.12
N ASP A 122 -3.86 -2.61 -17.88
CA ASP A 122 -5.25 -2.55 -18.39
C ASP A 122 -6.25 -3.13 -17.38
N VAL A 123 -6.57 -2.33 -16.40
CA VAL A 123 -7.47 -2.63 -15.28
C VAL A 123 -8.35 -1.43 -14.96
N ASP A 124 -9.35 -1.61 -14.11
CA ASP A 124 -10.23 -0.52 -13.69
C ASP A 124 -9.59 0.36 -12.61
N VAL A 125 -8.83 -0.25 -11.67
CA VAL A 125 -8.16 0.44 -10.56
C VAL A 125 -6.77 -0.16 -10.33
N ILE A 126 -5.80 0.68 -10.02
CA ILE A 126 -4.45 0.28 -9.62
C ILE A 126 -4.33 0.44 -8.11
N VAL A 127 -3.76 -0.56 -7.42
CA VAL A 127 -3.43 -0.49 -6.00
C VAL A 127 -1.92 -0.38 -5.87
N ASP A 128 -1.46 0.75 -5.35
CA ASP A 128 -0.05 1.01 -5.06
C ASP A 128 0.29 0.54 -3.65
N ALA A 129 0.98 -0.56 -3.56
CA ALA A 129 1.52 -1.17 -2.34
C ALA A 129 3.04 -1.40 -2.46
N LEU A 130 3.77 -0.53 -3.20
CA LEU A 130 5.20 -0.71 -3.40
C LEU A 130 6.00 -0.33 -2.16
N PHE A 131 5.85 0.91 -1.69
CA PHE A 131 6.64 1.43 -0.58
C PHE A 131 5.75 2.20 0.40
N GLY A 132 5.89 1.90 1.70
CA GLY A 132 5.23 2.61 2.80
C GLY A 132 6.13 3.69 3.42
N THR A 133 5.84 4.05 4.67
CA THR A 133 6.54 5.12 5.44
C THR A 133 8.03 4.87 5.68
N GLY A 134 8.54 3.69 5.38
CA GLY A 134 9.97 3.35 5.53
C GLY A 134 10.87 3.82 4.39
N LEU A 135 10.32 4.44 3.34
CA LEU A 135 11.11 4.90 2.19
C LEU A 135 11.92 6.15 2.56
N THR A 136 13.26 6.06 2.41
CA THR A 136 14.20 7.14 2.73
C THR A 136 15.14 7.47 1.57
N ARG A 137 15.00 6.78 0.44
CA ARG A 137 15.85 6.95 -0.76
C ARG A 137 15.00 7.16 -2.00
N GLU A 138 15.57 7.76 -3.01
CA GLU A 138 14.89 7.91 -4.31
C GLU A 138 14.52 6.57 -4.93
N ILE A 139 13.33 6.51 -5.50
CA ILE A 139 12.89 5.38 -6.31
C ILE A 139 13.55 5.47 -7.69
N SER A 140 14.20 4.39 -8.11
CA SER A 140 14.91 4.28 -9.38
C SER A 140 14.69 2.90 -10.03
N GLY A 141 15.22 2.71 -11.24
CA GLY A 141 15.15 1.43 -11.95
C GLY A 141 13.71 0.96 -12.21
N GLU A 142 13.50 -0.35 -12.16
CA GLU A 142 12.22 -1.01 -12.48
C GLU A 142 11.06 -0.48 -11.61
N ALA A 143 11.31 -0.16 -10.34
CA ALA A 143 10.29 0.42 -9.47
C ALA A 143 9.82 1.78 -9.96
N ALA A 144 10.74 2.65 -10.40
CA ALA A 144 10.41 3.94 -10.97
C ALA A 144 9.66 3.83 -12.30
N GLU A 145 10.04 2.87 -13.12
CA GLU A 145 9.37 2.60 -14.41
C GLU A 145 7.95 2.12 -14.20
N LEU A 146 7.73 1.16 -13.29
CA LEU A 146 6.40 0.66 -12.94
C LEU A 146 5.51 1.79 -12.39
N LEU A 147 6.06 2.63 -11.52
CA LEU A 147 5.31 3.74 -10.93
C LEU A 147 4.95 4.82 -11.95
N ARG A 148 5.87 5.12 -12.89
CA ARG A 148 5.56 6.00 -14.04
C ARG A 148 4.49 5.40 -14.94
N ALA A 149 4.55 4.09 -15.22
CA ALA A 149 3.53 3.39 -16.00
C ALA A 149 2.16 3.47 -15.31
N ALA A 150 2.11 3.29 -13.98
CA ALA A 150 0.88 3.46 -13.21
C ALA A 150 0.32 4.89 -13.33
N ASN A 151 1.18 5.91 -13.19
CA ASN A 151 0.76 7.31 -13.27
C ASN A 151 0.22 7.70 -14.66
N VAL A 152 0.69 7.09 -15.74
CA VAL A 152 0.23 7.39 -17.11
C VAL A 152 -0.89 6.48 -17.60
N ALA A 153 -1.25 5.44 -16.86
CA ALA A 153 -2.29 4.48 -17.23
C ALA A 153 -3.71 5.07 -17.29
N GLN A 154 -3.89 6.32 -16.82
CA GLN A 154 -5.20 7.00 -16.76
C GLN A 154 -6.26 6.17 -15.99
N ARG A 155 -5.82 5.45 -14.98
CA ARG A 155 -6.66 4.67 -14.05
C ARG A 155 -6.51 5.24 -12.66
N PRO A 156 -7.56 5.24 -11.83
CA PRO A 156 -7.43 5.66 -10.45
C PRO A 156 -6.41 4.78 -9.72
N ILE A 157 -5.54 5.42 -8.94
CA ILE A 157 -4.58 4.74 -8.07
C ILE A 157 -5.06 4.84 -6.63
N VAL A 158 -5.15 3.71 -5.95
CA VAL A 158 -5.39 3.63 -4.50
C VAL A 158 -4.06 3.31 -3.84
N ALA A 159 -3.53 4.26 -3.08
CA ALA A 159 -2.29 4.06 -2.33
C ALA A 159 -2.57 3.39 -0.97
N VAL A 160 -1.78 2.37 -0.67
CA VAL A 160 -1.77 1.67 0.61
C VAL A 160 -0.81 2.39 1.54
N ASP A 161 -1.31 2.87 2.65
CA ASP A 161 -0.62 3.61 3.71
C ASP A 161 -0.12 5.01 3.31
N ILE A 162 0.65 5.12 2.24
CA ILE A 162 1.20 6.36 1.68
C ILE A 162 1.46 6.15 0.18
N PRO A 163 1.27 7.14 -0.69
CA PRO A 163 1.69 7.05 -2.08
C PRO A 163 3.18 6.72 -2.18
N SER A 164 3.51 5.64 -2.88
CA SER A 164 4.91 5.23 -3.06
C SER A 164 5.72 6.36 -3.68
N GLY A 165 6.87 6.64 -3.10
CA GLY A 165 7.74 7.75 -3.51
C GLY A 165 7.51 9.07 -2.79
N LEU A 166 6.43 9.20 -2.01
CA LEU A 166 6.22 10.37 -1.17
C LEU A 166 6.91 10.18 0.20
N HIS A 167 7.70 11.15 0.62
CA HIS A 167 8.34 11.10 1.94
C HIS A 167 7.33 11.46 3.04
N ALA A 168 7.17 10.54 4.00
CA ALA A 168 6.10 10.59 5.00
C ALA A 168 6.12 11.82 5.91
N ASP A 169 7.29 12.42 6.16
CA ASP A 169 7.41 13.55 7.08
C ASP A 169 7.45 14.90 6.35
N SER A 170 8.08 14.98 5.17
CA SER A 170 8.28 16.25 4.46
C SER A 170 7.34 16.46 3.27
N GLY A 171 6.71 15.40 2.75
CA GLY A 171 5.95 15.47 1.51
C GLY A 171 6.79 15.66 0.25
N ALA A 172 8.11 15.47 0.34
CA ALA A 172 8.98 15.53 -0.83
C ALA A 172 8.81 14.28 -1.70
N VAL A 173 8.86 14.45 -3.01
CA VAL A 173 8.90 13.35 -3.97
C VAL A 173 10.32 12.80 -4.05
N LEU A 174 10.48 11.52 -3.77
CA LEU A 174 11.76 10.80 -3.81
C LEU A 174 11.95 10.14 -5.20
N GLY A 175 12.35 10.92 -6.17
CA GLY A 175 12.55 10.51 -7.57
C GLY A 175 11.25 10.50 -8.37
N VAL A 176 10.31 9.64 -8.03
CA VAL A 176 8.97 9.57 -8.60
C VAL A 176 7.97 9.15 -7.52
N ALA A 177 6.77 9.73 -7.50
CA ALA A 177 5.72 9.30 -6.58
C ALA A 177 4.42 8.94 -7.32
N ALA A 178 3.65 8.03 -6.74
CA ALA A 178 2.30 7.72 -7.20
C ALA A 178 1.41 8.97 -7.07
N ARG A 179 0.54 9.18 -8.05
CA ARG A 179 -0.52 10.19 -8.00
C ARG A 179 -1.83 9.49 -7.63
N ALA A 180 -2.02 9.28 -6.34
CA ALA A 180 -3.18 8.56 -5.86
C ALA A 180 -4.46 9.38 -6.03
N ALA A 181 -5.55 8.70 -6.38
CA ALA A 181 -6.90 9.24 -6.31
C ALA A 181 -7.53 9.00 -4.93
N LEU A 182 -6.92 8.12 -4.13
CA LEU A 182 -7.26 7.80 -2.76
C LEU A 182 -6.04 7.25 -2.05
N THR A 183 -5.79 7.69 -0.82
CA THR A 183 -4.82 7.07 0.08
C THR A 183 -5.54 6.50 1.29
N VAL A 184 -5.40 5.18 1.50
CA VAL A 184 -5.91 4.50 2.70
C VAL A 184 -4.76 4.36 3.68
N THR A 185 -4.74 5.22 4.69
CA THR A 185 -3.64 5.32 5.65
C THR A 185 -4.02 4.71 6.99
N PHE A 186 -3.05 4.09 7.67
CA PHE A 186 -3.26 3.34 8.90
C PHE A 186 -2.62 4.04 10.08
N ILE A 187 -3.13 3.78 11.30
CA ILE A 187 -2.68 4.34 12.59
C ILE A 187 -2.92 5.85 12.67
N GLY A 188 -2.44 6.63 11.69
CA GLY A 188 -2.60 8.07 11.67
C GLY A 188 -2.16 8.69 10.34
N ARG A 189 -2.61 9.92 10.10
CA ARG A 189 -2.24 10.70 8.93
C ARG A 189 -0.80 11.16 9.05
N LYS A 190 -0.03 11.02 7.98
CA LYS A 190 1.38 11.42 7.93
C LYS A 190 1.49 12.93 7.70
N LEU A 191 2.49 13.55 8.31
CA LEU A 191 2.81 14.98 8.11
C LEU A 191 2.97 15.31 6.63
N GLY A 192 3.69 14.46 5.89
CA GLY A 192 3.98 14.65 4.47
C GLY A 192 2.76 14.70 3.57
N PHE A 193 1.56 14.29 4.02
CA PHE A 193 0.32 14.45 3.25
C PHE A 193 -0.08 15.91 3.07
N TYR A 194 0.36 16.78 3.99
CA TYR A 194 -0.01 18.19 4.06
C TYR A 194 1.15 19.12 3.78
N LEU A 195 2.35 18.59 3.57
CA LEU A 195 3.58 19.34 3.33
C LEU A 195 4.11 19.05 1.92
N GLY A 196 4.98 19.96 1.44
CA GLY A 196 5.65 19.79 0.14
C GLY A 196 4.67 19.51 -1.01
N GLU A 197 4.94 18.44 -1.75
CA GLU A 197 4.12 17.97 -2.87
C GLU A 197 3.01 16.99 -2.42
N GLY A 198 2.94 16.66 -1.13
CA GLY A 198 1.97 15.72 -0.58
C GLY A 198 0.53 15.93 -1.03
N PRO A 199 -0.04 17.18 -0.95
CA PRO A 199 -1.42 17.44 -1.36
C PRO A 199 -1.73 17.08 -2.83
N GLU A 200 -0.72 17.03 -3.71
CA GLU A 200 -0.89 16.69 -5.12
C GLU A 200 -0.87 15.17 -5.37
N HIS A 201 -0.49 14.39 -4.35
CA HIS A 201 -0.26 12.95 -4.47
C HIS A 201 -1.22 12.07 -3.68
N VAL A 202 -1.90 12.60 -2.66
CA VAL A 202 -2.62 11.75 -1.68
C VAL A 202 -4.10 11.48 -2.01
N GLY A 203 -4.69 12.25 -2.90
CA GLY A 203 -6.11 12.08 -3.29
C GLY A 203 -7.11 12.62 -2.30
#